data_ea1f08d89746bd2cf3741bef641e8c8d
#
_entry.id   ea1f08d89746bd2cf3741bef641e8c8d
#
_cell.length_a   1.000
_cell.length_b   1.000
_cell.length_c   1.000
_cell.angle_alpha   90.00
_cell.angle_beta   90.00
_cell.angle_gamma   90.00
#
_symmetry.space_group_name_H-M   'P 1'
#
loop_
_entity.id
_entity.type
_entity.pdbx_description
1 polymer ?
#
loop_
_entity_poly.entity_id
_entity_poly.type
_entity_poly.pdbx_seq_one_letter_code
_entity_poly.pdbx_strand_id
1 'polypeptide(L)'
;MKRLTNIFWIFIPILLGILFIILDITYVCPFNYYFHIPCPGCGMTRAFKLILQGNILEFLQYNILAIPLFIFIILSMIFLVVDIIKNQTKYLAYIERISQKYGVWIILAVLVVWMCNIIINGERL
;
A
#
# COMPACT_ATOMS: atom_id res chain seq x y z
N MET A 1 26.14 7.29 -9.00
CA MET A 1 25.64 5.93 -8.72
C MET A 1 24.40 5.93 -7.79
N LYS A 2 24.41 6.64 -6.68
CA LYS A 2 23.24 6.69 -5.75
C LYS A 2 21.94 7.22 -6.39
N ARG A 3 22.03 8.06 -7.39
CA ARG A 3 20.86 8.65 -8.08
C ARG A 3 20.13 7.64 -8.95
N LEU A 4 20.87 6.82 -9.68
CA LEU A 4 20.31 5.74 -10.51
C LEU A 4 19.65 4.66 -9.65
N THR A 5 20.25 4.31 -8.51
CA THR A 5 19.71 3.33 -7.58
C THR A 5 18.38 3.81 -6.99
N ASN A 6 18.27 5.09 -6.62
CA ASN A 6 17.03 5.64 -6.07
C ASN A 6 15.89 5.67 -7.11
N ILE A 7 16.20 6.01 -8.37
CA ILE A 7 15.23 5.97 -9.47
C ILE A 7 14.74 4.52 -9.69
N PHE A 8 15.64 3.56 -9.64
CA PHE A 8 15.33 2.14 -9.82
C PHE A 8 14.38 1.62 -8.72
N TRP A 9 14.59 1.99 -7.45
CA TRP A 9 13.72 1.63 -6.34
C TRP A 9 12.32 2.24 -6.43
N ILE A 10 12.15 3.35 -7.15
CA ILE A 10 10.84 3.96 -7.39
C ILE A 10 10.12 3.29 -8.55
N PHE A 11 10.84 2.96 -9.62
CA PHE A 11 10.23 2.36 -10.81
C PHE A 11 9.78 0.92 -10.61
N ILE A 12 10.51 0.13 -9.81
CA ILE A 12 10.17 -1.27 -9.54
C ILE A 12 8.77 -1.44 -8.95
N PRO A 13 8.38 -0.78 -7.83
CA PRO A 13 7.06 -0.96 -7.26
C PRO A 13 5.95 -0.44 -8.16
N ILE A 14 6.21 0.61 -8.94
CA ILE A 14 5.24 1.14 -9.90
C ILE A 14 5.03 0.13 -11.03
N LEU A 15 6.10 -0.40 -11.60
CA LEU A 15 6.04 -1.39 -12.67
C LEU A 15 5.35 -2.69 -12.20
N LEU A 16 5.71 -3.16 -11.00
CA LEU A 16 5.07 -4.32 -10.37
C LEU A 16 3.59 -4.07 -10.11
N GLY A 17 3.22 -2.88 -9.65
CA GLY A 17 1.83 -2.51 -9.41
C GLY A 17 1.02 -2.51 -10.70
N ILE A 18 1.55 -1.91 -11.76
CA ILE A 18 0.91 -1.91 -13.09
C ILE A 18 0.79 -3.32 -13.64
N LEU A 19 1.85 -4.12 -13.55
CA LEU A 19 1.85 -5.52 -13.98
C LEU A 19 0.80 -6.34 -13.22
N PHE A 20 0.68 -6.13 -11.91
CA PHE A 20 -0.30 -6.78 -11.06
C PHE A 20 -1.74 -6.45 -11.46
N ILE A 21 -1.99 -5.21 -11.85
CA ILE A 21 -3.30 -4.75 -12.34
C ILE A 21 -3.62 -5.35 -13.72
N ILE A 22 -2.63 -5.39 -14.62
CA ILE A 22 -2.82 -5.90 -16.00
C ILE A 22 -3.05 -7.41 -16.01
N LEU A 23 -2.29 -8.15 -15.19
CA LEU A 23 -2.40 -9.62 -15.15
C LEU A 23 -3.63 -10.13 -14.40
N ASP A 24 -4.39 -9.24 -13.76
CA ASP A 24 -5.63 -9.59 -13.03
C ASP A 24 -5.45 -10.77 -12.03
N ILE A 25 -4.21 -10.97 -11.55
CA ILE A 25 -3.81 -12.08 -10.65
C ILE A 25 -4.53 -12.02 -9.30
N THR A 26 -5.32 -10.99 -9.10
CA THR A 26 -5.97 -10.66 -7.83
C THR A 26 -7.13 -11.53 -7.43
N TYR A 27 -7.57 -12.43 -8.30
CA TYR A 27 -8.74 -13.28 -8.00
C TYR A 27 -8.42 -14.44 -7.07
N VAL A 28 -7.16 -14.83 -6.93
CA VAL A 28 -6.78 -15.94 -6.06
C VAL A 28 -5.72 -15.48 -5.07
N CYS A 29 -6.17 -14.95 -3.96
CA CYS A 29 -5.28 -14.71 -2.83
C CYS A 29 -4.95 -16.07 -2.19
N PRO A 30 -3.68 -16.52 -2.16
CA PRO A 30 -3.32 -17.80 -1.55
C PRO A 30 -3.70 -17.86 -0.07
N PHE A 31 -3.67 -16.75 0.63
CA PHE A 31 -4.11 -16.67 2.02
C PHE A 31 -5.60 -16.96 2.19
N ASN A 32 -6.43 -16.40 1.32
CA ASN A 32 -7.88 -16.68 1.34
C ASN A 32 -8.19 -18.11 0.88
N TYR A 33 -7.39 -18.63 -0.04
CA TYR A 33 -7.56 -20.00 -0.53
C TYR A 33 -7.22 -21.06 0.54
N TYR A 34 -6.12 -20.88 1.29
CA TYR A 34 -5.68 -21.86 2.29
C TYR A 34 -6.32 -21.66 3.67
N PHE A 35 -6.52 -20.43 4.10
CA PHE A 35 -6.94 -20.12 5.48
C PHE A 35 -8.35 -19.55 5.57
N HIS A 36 -9.01 -19.22 4.45
CA HIS A 36 -10.31 -18.54 4.41
C HIS A 36 -10.35 -17.23 5.25
N ILE A 37 -9.19 -16.60 5.44
CA ILE A 37 -9.04 -15.35 6.18
C ILE A 37 -8.70 -14.25 5.17
N PRO A 38 -9.39 -13.09 5.22
CA PRO A 38 -9.01 -11.96 4.37
C PRO A 38 -7.62 -11.46 4.75
N CYS A 39 -6.68 -11.51 3.81
CA CYS A 39 -5.35 -10.95 4.02
C CYS A 39 -5.41 -9.42 4.02
N PRO A 40 -4.42 -8.71 4.62
CA PRO A 40 -4.42 -7.25 4.64
C PRO A 40 -4.35 -6.61 3.24
N GLY A 41 -3.83 -7.35 2.25
CA GLY A 41 -3.81 -6.95 0.85
C GLY A 41 -5.03 -7.38 0.04
N CYS A 42 -5.85 -8.29 0.58
CA CYS A 42 -7.08 -8.74 -0.08
C CYS A 42 -8.11 -7.61 -0.10
N GLY A 43 -8.65 -7.31 -1.26
CA GLY A 43 -9.54 -6.17 -1.44
C GLY A 43 -8.85 -4.86 -1.80
N MET A 44 -7.53 -4.75 -1.62
CA MET A 44 -6.79 -3.52 -1.97
C MET A 44 -6.80 -3.28 -3.48
N THR A 45 -6.67 -4.31 -4.29
CA THR A 45 -6.76 -4.21 -5.75
C THR A 45 -8.18 -3.89 -6.20
N ARG A 46 -9.21 -4.47 -5.56
CA ARG A 46 -10.60 -4.08 -5.80
C ARG A 46 -10.83 -2.63 -5.41
N ALA A 47 -10.36 -2.23 -4.24
CA ALA A 47 -10.42 -0.85 -3.78
C ALA A 47 -9.74 0.10 -4.78
N PHE A 48 -8.59 -0.27 -5.32
CA PHE A 48 -7.89 0.52 -6.33
C PHE A 48 -8.67 0.61 -7.65
N LYS A 49 -9.27 -0.49 -8.11
CA LYS A 49 -10.16 -0.47 -9.29
C LYS A 49 -11.37 0.45 -9.07
N LEU A 50 -11.99 0.43 -7.89
CA LEU A 50 -13.13 1.28 -7.55
C LEU A 50 -12.77 2.77 -7.53
N ILE A 51 -11.56 3.12 -7.05
CA ILE A 51 -11.07 4.50 -7.14
C ILE A 51 -10.93 4.95 -8.60
N LEU A 52 -10.36 4.10 -9.46
CA LEU A 52 -10.22 4.40 -10.89
C LEU A 52 -11.57 4.55 -11.60
N GLN A 53 -12.61 3.88 -11.11
CA GLN A 53 -13.98 3.97 -11.60
C GLN A 53 -14.78 5.12 -10.99
N GLY A 54 -14.22 5.83 -10.00
CA GLY A 54 -14.87 6.95 -9.32
C GLY A 54 -15.83 6.55 -8.19
N ASN A 55 -15.94 5.27 -7.85
CA ASN A 55 -16.83 4.76 -6.81
C ASN A 55 -16.17 4.80 -5.42
N ILE A 56 -16.01 6.02 -4.89
CA ILE A 56 -15.31 6.25 -3.61
C ILE A 56 -16.07 5.64 -2.42
N LEU A 57 -17.41 5.63 -2.47
CA LEU A 57 -18.22 5.09 -1.36
C LEU A 57 -18.06 3.58 -1.20
N GLU A 58 -18.02 2.85 -2.30
CA GLU A 58 -17.79 1.40 -2.26
C GLU A 58 -16.35 1.07 -1.84
N PHE A 59 -15.38 1.88 -2.27
CA PHE A 59 -14.00 1.77 -1.82
C PHE A 59 -13.85 1.82 -0.29
N LEU A 60 -14.56 2.74 0.38
CA LEU A 60 -14.55 2.88 1.84
C LEU A 60 -15.06 1.64 2.57
N GLN A 61 -15.97 0.90 1.96
CA GLN A 61 -16.57 -0.31 2.56
C GLN A 61 -15.65 -1.54 2.47
N TYR A 62 -14.74 -1.59 1.47
CA TYR A 62 -13.90 -2.76 1.27
C TYR A 62 -12.70 -2.84 2.22
N ASN A 63 -12.03 -1.71 2.48
CA ASN A 63 -10.86 -1.73 3.36
C ASN A 63 -10.55 -0.34 3.92
N ILE A 64 -10.85 -0.13 5.19
CA ILE A 64 -10.54 1.12 5.90
C ILE A 64 -9.04 1.43 5.88
N LEU A 65 -8.19 0.39 5.90
CA LEU A 65 -6.73 0.55 5.87
C LEU A 65 -6.22 1.09 4.52
N ALA A 66 -6.98 0.88 3.44
CA ALA A 66 -6.59 1.34 2.11
C ALA A 66 -6.51 2.87 2.01
N ILE A 67 -7.33 3.61 2.77
CA ILE A 67 -7.36 5.08 2.76
C ILE A 67 -6.03 5.68 3.25
N PRO A 68 -5.57 5.41 4.50
CA PRO A 68 -4.33 5.97 4.99
C PRO A 68 -3.12 5.49 4.17
N LEU A 69 -3.16 4.26 3.69
CA LEU A 69 -2.11 3.72 2.84
C LEU A 69 -2.05 4.45 1.49
N PHE A 70 -3.20 4.71 0.87
CA PHE A 70 -3.27 5.42 -0.41
C PHE A 70 -2.76 6.86 -0.28
N ILE A 71 -3.18 7.57 0.77
CA ILE A 71 -2.67 8.91 1.10
C ILE A 71 -1.16 8.87 1.32
N PHE A 72 -0.67 7.90 2.06
CA PHE A 72 0.76 7.73 2.32
C PHE A 72 1.56 7.49 1.02
N ILE A 73 1.05 6.66 0.11
CA ILE A 73 1.67 6.40 -1.20
C ILE A 73 1.75 7.70 -2.02
N ILE A 74 0.64 8.46 -2.11
CA ILE A 74 0.62 9.72 -2.86
C ILE A 74 1.62 10.72 -2.29
N LEU A 75 1.61 10.93 -0.98
CA LEU A 75 2.54 11.84 -0.31
C LEU A 75 3.99 11.39 -0.50
N SER A 76 4.26 10.09 -0.38
CA SER A 76 5.59 9.52 -0.64
C SER A 76 6.07 9.79 -2.05
N MET A 77 5.20 9.62 -3.05
CA MET A 77 5.53 9.91 -4.44
C MET A 77 5.86 11.39 -4.65
N ILE A 78 5.07 12.29 -4.08
CA ILE A 78 5.32 13.74 -4.17
C ILE A 78 6.67 14.09 -3.55
N PHE A 79 6.95 13.60 -2.34
CA PHE A 79 8.22 13.88 -1.66
C PHE A 79 9.44 13.30 -2.39
N LEU A 80 9.31 12.09 -2.96
CA LEU A 80 10.37 11.49 -3.75
C LEU A 80 10.66 12.28 -5.04
N VAL A 81 9.61 12.75 -5.72
CA VAL A 81 9.78 13.61 -6.90
C VAL A 81 10.48 14.92 -6.52
N VAL A 82 10.09 15.54 -5.42
CA VAL A 82 10.74 16.77 -4.92
C VAL A 82 12.21 16.53 -4.58
N ASP A 83 12.53 15.40 -3.93
CA ASP A 83 13.93 15.05 -3.61
C ASP A 83 14.79 14.83 -4.87
N ILE A 84 14.21 14.20 -5.90
CA ILE A 84 14.88 14.01 -7.19
C ILE A 84 15.16 15.35 -7.86
N ILE A 85 14.18 16.25 -7.89
CA ILE A 85 14.32 17.60 -8.49
C ILE A 85 15.37 18.42 -7.75
N LYS A 86 15.34 18.38 -6.41
CA LYS A 86 16.30 19.13 -5.56
C LYS A 86 17.66 18.44 -5.40
N ASN A 87 17.82 17.26 -5.99
CA ASN A 87 19.06 16.47 -5.90
C ASN A 87 19.48 16.14 -4.45
N GLN A 88 18.51 15.92 -3.58
CA GLN A 88 18.67 15.63 -2.15
C GLN A 88 18.13 14.24 -1.82
N THR A 89 18.60 13.64 -0.75
CA THR A 89 18.12 12.35 -0.23
C THR A 89 17.52 12.48 1.18
N LYS A 90 17.04 13.67 1.51
CA LYS A 90 16.53 13.98 2.86
C LYS A 90 15.31 13.16 3.24
N TYR A 91 14.41 12.94 2.29
CA TYR A 91 13.20 12.18 2.53
C TYR A 91 13.49 10.71 2.86
N LEU A 92 14.36 10.05 2.10
CA LEU A 92 14.75 8.67 2.36
C LEU A 92 15.42 8.51 3.73
N ALA A 93 16.32 9.43 4.10
CA ALA A 93 16.95 9.43 5.40
C ALA A 93 15.95 9.67 6.54
N TYR A 94 14.94 10.49 6.31
CA TYR A 94 13.86 10.75 7.27
C TYR A 94 12.97 9.52 7.48
N ILE A 95 12.56 8.86 6.41
CA ILE A 95 11.77 7.62 6.47
C ILE A 95 12.55 6.51 7.17
N GLU A 96 13.85 6.36 6.86
CA GLU A 96 14.71 5.37 7.51
C GLU A 96 14.79 5.61 9.02
N ARG A 97 14.95 6.85 9.44
CA ARG A 97 14.99 7.23 10.86
C ARG A 97 13.67 6.94 11.58
N ILE A 98 12.53 7.28 10.95
CA ILE A 98 11.20 6.98 11.50
C ILE A 98 10.98 5.48 11.58
N SER A 99 11.33 4.73 10.55
CA SER A 99 11.18 3.28 10.50
C SER A 99 11.98 2.59 11.60
N GLN A 100 13.21 3.04 11.86
CA GLN A 100 14.03 2.51 12.94
C GLN A 100 13.46 2.83 14.33
N LYS A 101 12.92 4.02 14.51
CA LYS A 101 12.39 4.46 15.81
C LYS A 101 10.98 3.91 16.12
N TYR A 102 10.11 3.91 15.12
CA TYR A 102 8.69 3.59 15.29
C TYR A 102 8.23 2.35 14.53
N GLY A 103 9.15 1.63 13.88
CA GLY A 103 8.82 0.49 13.03
C GLY A 103 7.97 -0.57 13.73
N VAL A 104 8.32 -0.92 14.98
CA VAL A 104 7.55 -1.89 15.77
C VAL A 104 6.13 -1.38 16.06
N TRP A 105 5.98 -0.11 16.40
CA TRP A 105 4.68 0.51 16.67
C TRP A 105 3.80 0.58 15.42
N ILE A 106 4.41 0.87 14.27
CA ILE A 106 3.71 0.88 12.97
C ILE A 106 3.21 -0.52 12.63
N ILE A 107 4.05 -1.54 12.80
CA ILE A 107 3.66 -2.94 12.56
C ILE A 107 2.52 -3.35 13.49
N LEU A 108 2.60 -3.02 14.78
CA LEU A 108 1.54 -3.31 15.74
C LEU A 108 0.22 -2.61 15.38
N ALA A 109 0.29 -1.34 14.99
CA ALA A 109 -0.89 -0.59 14.55
C ALA A 109 -1.53 -1.22 13.32
N VAL A 110 -0.74 -1.62 12.33
CA VAL A 110 -1.23 -2.30 11.12
C VAL A 110 -1.88 -3.64 11.47
N LEU A 111 -1.28 -4.42 12.37
CA LEU A 111 -1.85 -5.69 12.83
C LEU A 111 -3.19 -5.49 13.55
N VAL A 112 -3.29 -4.48 14.43
CA VAL A 112 -4.54 -4.18 15.14
C VAL A 112 -5.64 -3.77 14.15
N VAL A 113 -5.34 -2.89 13.20
CA VAL A 113 -6.32 -2.48 12.18
C VAL A 113 -6.70 -3.66 11.29
N TRP A 114 -5.76 -4.52 10.94
CA TRP A 114 -6.05 -5.75 10.20
C TRP A 114 -6.99 -6.68 10.97
N MET A 115 -6.72 -6.92 12.26
CA MET A 115 -7.61 -7.70 13.12
C MET A 115 -9.02 -7.09 13.18
N CYS A 116 -9.13 -5.78 13.36
CA CYS A 116 -10.41 -5.09 13.34
C CYS A 116 -11.12 -5.24 11.98
N ASN A 117 -10.38 -5.17 10.88
CA ASN A 117 -10.95 -5.34 9.54
C ASN A 117 -11.48 -6.76 9.32
N ILE A 118 -10.80 -7.79 9.83
CA ILE A 118 -11.28 -9.17 9.80
C ILE A 118 -12.60 -9.31 10.58
N ILE A 119 -12.71 -8.71 11.75
CA ILE A 119 -13.89 -8.79 12.60
C ILE A 119 -15.09 -8.10 11.92
N ILE A 120 -14.87 -6.92 11.34
CA ILE A 120 -15.94 -6.10 10.74
C ILE A 120 -16.36 -6.63 9.37
N ASN A 121 -15.43 -7.05 8.53
CA ASN A 121 -15.67 -7.42 7.13
C ASN A 121 -15.52 -8.92 6.85
N GLY A 122 -15.16 -9.72 7.83
CA GLY A 122 -14.94 -11.16 7.66
C GLY A 122 -16.17 -11.92 7.15
N GLU A 123 -17.37 -11.41 7.40
CA GLU A 123 -18.63 -12.01 6.91
C GLU A 123 -18.96 -11.60 5.47
N ARG A 124 -18.30 -10.57 4.90
CA ARG A 124 -18.61 -10.05 3.56
C ARG A 124 -17.65 -10.54 2.48
N LEU A 125 -16.60 -11.19 2.86
CA LEU A 125 -15.59 -11.75 1.98
C LEU A 125 -15.71 -13.27 1.90
#